data_7ffb847cd356830265de3a8d5731fa4c
#
_entry.id   7ffb847cd356830265de3a8d5731fa4c
#
_cell.length_a   1.000
_cell.length_b   1.000
_cell.length_c   1.000
_cell.angle_alpha   90.00
_cell.angle_beta   90.00
_cell.angle_gamma   90.00
#
_symmetry.space_group_name_H-M   'P 1'
#
loop_
_entity.id
_entity.type
_entity.pdbx_description
1 polymer ?
#
loop_
_entity_poly.entity_id
_entity_poly.type
_entity_poly.pdbx_seq_one_letter_code
_entity_poly.pdbx_strand_id
1 'polypeptide(L)'
;MYKRQAEGRPVYVDFTARWCATCQTNKAIVFSSDKIVHKFQAKGVVALKADWTLFDPLITDTLVSFDRSAVPFTLIYYPNKKDPIILPELLTPGIVLDALDEL
;
A
#
# COMPACT_ATOMS: atom_id res chain seq x y z
N MET A 1 -5.08 6.68 8.68
CA MET A 1 -4.57 5.32 8.46
C MET A 1 -4.93 4.37 9.60
N TYR A 2 -4.48 4.69 10.79
CA TYR A 2 -4.66 3.81 11.94
C TYR A 2 -6.10 3.59 12.36
N LYS A 3 -6.98 4.54 12.04
CA LYS A 3 -8.42 4.39 12.32
C LYS A 3 -9.03 3.20 11.58
N ARG A 4 -8.61 2.97 10.33
CA ARG A 4 -9.11 1.83 9.55
C ARG A 4 -8.62 0.51 10.10
N GLN A 5 -7.37 0.48 10.55
CA GLN A 5 -6.82 -0.68 11.22
C GLN A 5 -7.61 -1.00 12.51
N ALA A 6 -7.99 0.03 13.26
CA ALA A 6 -8.78 -0.12 14.48
C ALA A 6 -10.18 -0.65 14.22
N GLU A 7 -10.70 -0.52 12.99
CA GLU A 7 -11.97 -1.10 12.58
C GLU A 7 -11.89 -2.61 12.30
N GLY A 8 -10.72 -3.20 12.47
CA GLY A 8 -10.52 -4.63 12.22
C GLY A 8 -10.35 -5.00 10.76
N ARG A 9 -10.07 -4.04 9.89
CA ARG A 9 -9.88 -4.27 8.46
C ARG A 9 -8.42 -4.10 8.07
N PRO A 10 -7.87 -4.94 7.17
CA PRO A 10 -6.53 -4.71 6.64
C PRO A 10 -6.51 -3.41 5.84
N VAL A 11 -5.38 -2.71 5.88
CA VAL A 11 -5.21 -1.43 5.16
C VAL A 11 -4.00 -1.53 4.24
N TYR A 12 -4.25 -1.37 2.94
CA TYR A 12 -3.22 -1.30 1.91
C TYR A 12 -2.93 0.16 1.64
N VAL A 13 -1.69 0.61 1.91
CA VAL A 13 -1.31 2.02 1.75
C VAL A 13 -0.33 2.14 0.59
N ASP A 14 -0.70 2.93 -0.41
CA ASP A 14 0.12 3.21 -1.58
C ASP A 14 0.69 4.63 -1.49
N PHE A 15 1.99 4.73 -1.21
CA PHE A 15 2.70 6.02 -1.24
C PHE A 15 3.11 6.28 -2.69
N THR A 16 2.52 7.29 -3.29
CA THR A 16 2.61 7.54 -4.73
C THR A 16 2.81 9.03 -5.02
N ALA A 17 3.08 9.36 -6.28
CA ALA A 17 3.14 10.73 -6.77
C ALA A 17 2.84 10.72 -8.27
N ARG A 18 2.26 11.81 -8.79
CA ARG A 18 1.91 11.89 -10.21
C ARG A 18 3.14 11.87 -11.12
N TRP A 19 4.25 12.41 -10.63
CA TRP A 19 5.51 12.44 -11.38
C TRP A 19 6.29 11.12 -11.34
N CYS A 20 5.80 10.14 -10.61
CA CYS A 20 6.48 8.85 -10.42
C CYS A 20 5.95 7.82 -11.42
N ALA A 21 6.74 7.52 -12.46
CA ALA A 21 6.36 6.55 -13.50
C ALA A 21 6.17 5.14 -12.92
N THR A 22 7.08 4.71 -12.05
CA THR A 22 6.99 3.39 -11.41
C THR A 22 5.74 3.26 -10.54
N CYS A 23 5.34 4.35 -9.87
CA CYS A 23 4.11 4.37 -9.09
C CYS A 23 2.89 4.11 -9.97
N GLN A 24 2.84 4.75 -11.14
CA GLN A 24 1.72 4.58 -12.06
C GLN A 24 1.69 3.17 -12.64
N THR A 25 2.86 2.60 -12.94
CA THR A 25 2.97 1.22 -13.39
C THR A 25 2.46 0.25 -12.32
N ASN A 26 2.88 0.43 -11.08
CA ASN A 26 2.41 -0.42 -9.96
C ASN A 26 0.90 -0.35 -9.81
N LYS A 27 0.35 0.85 -9.86
CA LYS A 27 -1.10 1.07 -9.75
C LYS A 27 -1.85 0.33 -10.86
N ALA A 28 -1.36 0.42 -12.10
CA ALA A 28 -1.99 -0.26 -13.21
C ALA A 28 -1.92 -1.78 -13.05
N ILE A 29 -0.78 -2.31 -12.62
CA ILE A 29 -0.59 -3.75 -12.39
C ILE A 29 -1.55 -4.26 -11.32
N VAL A 30 -1.63 -3.57 -10.19
CA VAL A 30 -2.42 -4.02 -9.04
C VAL A 30 -3.92 -3.95 -9.35
N PHE A 31 -4.39 -2.82 -9.85
CA PHE A 31 -5.83 -2.59 -9.97
C PHE A 31 -6.41 -3.05 -11.32
N SER A 32 -5.58 -3.49 -12.26
CA SER A 32 -6.06 -4.16 -13.46
C SER A 32 -6.19 -5.68 -13.28
N SER A 33 -5.70 -6.23 -12.18
CA SER A 33 -5.78 -7.66 -11.90
C SER A 33 -7.10 -7.98 -11.19
N ASP A 34 -7.95 -8.74 -11.86
CA ASP A 34 -9.22 -9.17 -11.26
C ASP A 34 -9.00 -9.98 -10.00
N LYS A 35 -7.95 -10.81 -9.96
CA LYS A 35 -7.63 -11.63 -8.79
C LYS A 35 -7.32 -10.76 -7.57
N ILE A 36 -6.58 -9.65 -7.76
CA ILE A 36 -6.25 -8.74 -6.67
C ILE A 36 -7.50 -8.01 -6.20
N VAL A 37 -8.31 -7.48 -7.12
CA VAL A 37 -9.54 -6.78 -6.77
C VAL A 37 -10.48 -7.71 -5.99
N HIS A 38 -10.65 -8.95 -6.44
CA HIS A 38 -11.45 -9.94 -5.73
C HIS A 38 -10.90 -10.24 -4.34
N LYS A 39 -9.58 -10.36 -4.20
CA LYS A 39 -8.95 -10.61 -2.91
C LYS A 39 -9.15 -9.44 -1.95
N PHE A 40 -9.06 -8.21 -2.44
CA PHE A 40 -9.34 -7.02 -1.63
C PHE A 40 -10.77 -7.05 -1.09
N GLN A 41 -11.73 -7.38 -1.96
CA GLN A 41 -13.13 -7.47 -1.57
C GLN A 41 -13.38 -8.61 -0.59
N ALA A 42 -12.82 -9.78 -0.87
CA ALA A 42 -13.02 -10.98 -0.04
C ALA A 42 -12.47 -10.80 1.38
N LYS A 43 -11.35 -10.09 1.53
CA LYS A 43 -10.70 -9.87 2.83
C LYS A 43 -11.04 -8.51 3.46
N GLY A 44 -11.88 -7.73 2.81
CA GLY A 44 -12.29 -6.42 3.32
C GLY A 44 -11.14 -5.41 3.40
N VAL A 45 -10.16 -5.50 2.50
CA VAL A 45 -9.00 -4.61 2.48
C VAL A 45 -9.42 -3.20 2.09
N VAL A 46 -8.98 -2.22 2.88
CA VAL A 46 -9.15 -0.79 2.57
C VAL A 46 -7.90 -0.31 1.85
N ALA A 47 -8.07 0.23 0.65
CA ALA A 47 -6.96 0.81 -0.11
C ALA A 47 -6.91 2.31 0.13
N LEU A 48 -5.77 2.79 0.64
CA LEU A 48 -5.52 4.21 0.87
C LEU A 48 -4.36 4.67 -0.01
N LYS A 49 -4.47 5.89 -0.48
CA LYS A 49 -3.46 6.52 -1.30
C LYS A 49 -2.81 7.66 -0.50
N ALA A 50 -1.50 7.61 -0.35
CA ALA A 50 -0.72 8.70 0.23
C ALA A 50 -0.02 9.43 -0.93
N ASP A 51 -0.60 10.54 -1.36
CA ASP A 51 -0.14 11.30 -2.54
C ASP A 51 0.95 12.29 -2.13
N TRP A 52 2.17 12.00 -2.55
CA TRP A 52 3.37 12.79 -2.24
C TRP A 52 3.76 13.72 -3.40
N THR A 53 2.84 14.00 -4.32
CA THR A 53 3.12 14.82 -5.51
C THR A 53 3.68 16.19 -5.14
N LEU A 54 3.16 16.80 -4.07
CA LEU A 54 3.58 18.11 -3.56
C LEU A 54 4.44 18.02 -2.30
N PHE A 55 5.02 16.84 -2.04
CA PHE A 55 5.91 16.62 -0.88
C PHE A 55 5.26 16.98 0.46
N ASP A 56 4.01 16.58 0.66
CA ASP A 56 3.29 16.81 1.91
C ASP A 56 4.14 16.42 3.12
N PRO A 57 4.31 17.33 4.11
CA PRO A 57 5.19 17.06 5.26
C PRO A 57 4.78 15.85 6.09
N LEU A 58 3.48 15.61 6.27
CA LEU A 58 3.01 14.45 7.04
C LEU A 58 3.39 13.15 6.34
N ILE A 59 3.25 13.11 5.01
CA ILE A 59 3.62 11.94 4.23
C ILE A 59 5.14 11.77 4.23
N THR A 60 5.89 12.88 4.11
CA THR A 60 7.35 12.86 4.19
C THR A 60 7.81 12.27 5.52
N ASP A 61 7.24 12.72 6.63
CA ASP A 61 7.58 12.23 7.95
C ASP A 61 7.29 10.73 8.09
N THR A 62 6.18 10.27 7.51
CA THR A 62 5.83 8.85 7.53
C THR A 62 6.85 8.04 6.74
N LEU A 63 7.24 8.49 5.55
CA LEU A 63 8.27 7.82 4.75
C LEU A 63 9.59 7.72 5.52
N VAL A 64 10.02 8.82 6.15
CA VAL A 64 11.25 8.85 6.93
C VAL A 64 11.18 7.87 8.10
N SER A 65 10.02 7.70 8.72
CA SER A 65 9.86 6.74 9.81
C SER A 65 10.13 5.31 9.40
N PHE A 66 10.07 5.00 8.09
CA PHE A 66 10.40 3.70 7.52
C PHE A 66 11.77 3.72 6.81
N ASP A 67 12.60 4.72 7.08
CA ASP A 67 13.90 4.92 6.42
C ASP A 67 13.78 5.06 4.90
N ARG A 68 12.70 5.68 4.43
CA ARG A 68 12.45 5.92 3.01
C ARG A 68 12.52 7.40 2.69
N SER A 69 13.00 7.72 1.51
CA SER A 69 13.09 9.10 1.03
C SER A 69 12.49 9.27 -0.36
N ALA A 70 11.79 8.24 -0.85
CA ALA A 70 11.25 8.23 -2.22
C ALA A 70 10.03 7.32 -2.32
N VAL A 71 9.30 7.48 -3.41
CA VAL A 71 8.20 6.61 -3.81
C VAL A 71 8.61 5.85 -5.07
N PRO A 72 8.04 4.68 -5.40
CA PRO A 72 6.88 4.05 -4.74
C PRO A 72 7.25 3.36 -3.42
N PHE A 73 6.28 3.30 -2.52
CA PHE A 73 6.43 2.58 -1.26
C PHE A 73 5.06 2.05 -0.87
N THR A 74 4.93 0.77 -0.62
CA THR A 74 3.64 0.14 -0.37
C THR A 74 3.68 -0.66 0.91
N LEU A 75 2.67 -0.46 1.76
CA LEU A 75 2.53 -1.12 3.05
C LEU A 75 1.18 -1.80 3.16
N ILE A 76 1.12 -2.90 3.92
CA ILE A 76 -0.15 -3.51 4.31
C ILE A 76 -0.16 -3.63 5.84
N TYR A 77 -1.13 -2.96 6.47
CA TYR A 77 -1.36 -3.06 7.91
C TYR A 77 -2.44 -4.10 8.17
N TYR A 78 -2.17 -5.01 9.09
CA TYR A 78 -3.15 -6.01 9.52
C TYR A 78 -3.66 -5.67 10.92
N PRO A 79 -4.95 -5.91 11.19
CA PRO A 79 -5.53 -5.53 12.49
C PRO A 79 -4.88 -6.21 13.70
N ASN A 80 -4.39 -7.43 13.50
CA ASN A 80 -3.84 -8.25 14.58
C ASN A 80 -2.30 -8.29 14.58
N LYS A 81 -1.65 -7.48 13.76
CA LYS A 81 -0.18 -7.42 13.70
C LYS A 81 0.29 -6.01 14.03
N LYS A 82 1.36 -5.93 14.81
CA LYS A 82 1.93 -4.65 15.23
C LYS A 82 2.63 -3.93 14.08
N ASP A 83 3.41 -4.66 13.30
CA ASP A 83 4.21 -4.09 12.23
C ASP A 83 3.57 -4.34 10.88
N PRO A 84 3.60 -3.37 9.96
CA PRO A 84 3.07 -3.56 8.61
C PRO A 84 3.99 -4.46 7.78
N ILE A 85 3.41 -5.07 6.75
CA ILE A 85 4.20 -5.77 5.73
C ILE A 85 4.65 -4.72 4.71
N ILE A 86 5.96 -4.69 4.44
CA ILE A 86 6.56 -3.77 3.47
C ILE A 86 6.75 -4.53 2.16
N LEU A 87 6.15 -4.02 1.08
CA LEU A 87 6.26 -4.63 -0.24
C LEU A 87 7.45 -4.04 -1.00
N PRO A 88 8.00 -4.80 -1.98
CA PRO A 88 9.06 -4.26 -2.85
C PRO A 88 8.60 -3.04 -3.63
N GLU A 89 9.54 -2.24 -4.12
CA GLU A 89 9.23 -1.05 -4.92
C GLU A 89 8.46 -1.41 -6.20
N LEU A 90 8.93 -2.43 -6.94
CA LEU A 90 8.24 -2.93 -8.11
C LEU A 90 7.29 -4.04 -7.71
N LEU A 91 6.02 -3.86 -8.04
CA LEU A 91 4.97 -4.82 -7.68
C LEU A 91 4.64 -5.72 -8.86
N THR A 92 4.31 -6.98 -8.52
CA THR A 92 3.68 -7.91 -9.46
C THR A 92 2.40 -8.43 -8.81
N PRO A 93 1.45 -8.95 -9.61
CA PRO A 93 0.25 -9.54 -9.00
C PRO A 93 0.57 -10.62 -7.98
N GLY A 94 1.58 -11.46 -8.26
CA GLY A 94 1.98 -12.52 -7.32
C GLY A 94 2.47 -11.99 -5.99
N ILE A 95 3.29 -10.94 -5.99
CA ILE A 95 3.80 -10.31 -4.77
C ILE A 95 2.65 -9.81 -3.90
N VAL A 96 1.69 -9.12 -4.51
CA VAL A 96 0.55 -8.56 -3.77
C VAL A 96 -0.36 -9.67 -3.26
N LEU A 97 -0.65 -10.67 -4.10
CA LEU A 97 -1.50 -11.80 -3.70
C LEU A 97 -0.90 -12.59 -2.55
N ASP A 98 0.42 -12.85 -2.60
CA ASP A 98 1.11 -13.57 -1.53
C ASP A 98 1.05 -12.80 -0.21
N ALA A 99 1.24 -11.48 -0.26
CA ALA A 99 1.14 -10.64 0.93
C ALA A 99 -0.28 -10.65 1.52
N LEU A 100 -1.30 -10.61 0.67
CA LEU A 100 -2.69 -10.66 1.12
C LEU A 100 -3.07 -12.02 1.69
N ASP A 101 -2.43 -13.09 1.24
CA ASP A 101 -2.69 -14.44 1.74
C ASP A 101 -2.15 -14.67 3.15
N GLU A 102 -1.33 -13.77 3.66
CA GLU A 102 -0.84 -13.85 5.05
C GLU A 102 -1.88 -13.43 6.10
N LEU A 103 -3.04 -13.01 5.66
CA LEU A 103 -4.14 -12.61 6.57
C LEU A 103 -4.72 -13.79 7.34
#